data_68503c385db447a4b15f8f176e2f9a85
#
_entry.id   68503c385db447a4b15f8f176e2f9a85
#
_cell.length_a   1.000
_cell.length_b   1.000
_cell.length_c   1.000
_cell.angle_alpha   90.00
_cell.angle_beta   90.00
_cell.angle_gamma   90.00
#
_symmetry.space_group_name_H-M   'P 1'
#
loop_
_entity.id
_entity.type
_entity.pdbx_description
1 polymer ?
#
loop_
_entity_poly.entity_id
_entity_poly.type
_entity_poly.pdbx_seq_one_letter_code
_entity_poly.pdbx_strand_id
1 'polypeptide(L)'
;LADAILLAGSFGPAYSGAARRIAIPDTVMAQRGMISELRMAHIVGVTRLATPHSVLGNCTHEPCTLGAMGGANLFWAEVGANPRDVEEKTEEGRGGTVAHCKDIFREAGWDVLSGPSRFYA
;
A
#
# COMPACT_ATOMS: atom_id res chain seq x y z
N LEU A 1 10.09 14.31 -1.11
CA LEU A 1 8.89 13.46 -1.07
C LEU A 1 7.68 14.18 -1.68
N ALA A 2 7.38 15.43 -1.28
CA ALA A 2 6.27 16.19 -1.83
C ALA A 2 6.35 16.31 -3.36
N ASP A 3 7.50 16.70 -3.90
CA ASP A 3 7.72 16.80 -5.34
C ASP A 3 7.49 15.47 -6.06
N ALA A 4 7.89 14.35 -5.46
CA ALA A 4 7.67 13.02 -6.02
C ALA A 4 6.17 12.66 -6.07
N ILE A 5 5.40 13.03 -5.04
CA ILE A 5 3.96 12.81 -4.99
C ILE A 5 3.24 13.64 -6.07
N LEU A 6 3.57 14.92 -6.18
CA LEU A 6 3.00 15.82 -7.17
C LEU A 6 3.34 15.39 -8.60
N LEU A 7 4.59 15.02 -8.83
CA LEU A 7 5.03 14.53 -10.12
C LEU A 7 4.31 13.24 -10.50
N ALA A 8 4.22 12.27 -9.59
CA ALA A 8 3.49 11.03 -9.84
C ALA A 8 2.01 11.31 -10.18
N GLY A 9 1.36 12.19 -9.43
CA GLY A 9 -0.03 12.60 -9.68
C GLY A 9 -0.25 13.25 -11.04
N SER A 10 0.73 13.99 -11.55
CA SER A 10 0.63 14.68 -12.86
C SER A 10 0.53 13.72 -14.05
N PHE A 11 0.95 12.47 -13.90
CA PHE A 11 0.82 11.45 -14.95
C PHE A 11 -0.57 10.79 -15.02
N GLY A 12 -1.47 11.08 -14.08
CA GLY A 12 -2.81 10.47 -14.02
C GLY A 12 -2.79 8.94 -13.90
N PRO A 13 -1.99 8.37 -12.98
CA PRO A 13 -1.87 6.90 -12.89
C PRO A 13 -3.18 6.26 -12.41
N ALA A 14 -3.36 4.97 -12.70
CA ALA A 14 -4.49 4.19 -12.19
C ALA A 14 -4.50 4.14 -10.64
N TYR A 15 -3.33 4.12 -10.04
CA TYR A 15 -3.15 4.19 -8.60
C TYR A 15 -1.83 4.88 -8.24
N SER A 16 -1.78 5.40 -7.03
CA SER A 16 -0.60 5.93 -6.38
C SER A 16 -0.50 5.33 -4.96
N GLY A 17 0.44 5.76 -4.16
CA GLY A 17 0.53 5.30 -2.78
C GLY A 17 1.94 5.32 -2.22
N ALA A 18 2.16 4.57 -1.16
CA ALA A 18 3.44 4.49 -0.48
C ALA A 18 3.76 3.07 -0.01
N ALA A 19 5.05 2.77 0.03
CA ALA A 19 5.57 1.56 0.64
C ALA A 19 6.71 1.91 1.60
N ARG A 20 6.84 1.16 2.68
CA ARG A 20 8.00 1.27 3.56
C ARG A 20 9.17 0.52 2.93
N ARG A 21 10.35 1.11 3.03
CA ARG A 21 11.58 0.41 2.71
C ARG A 21 11.95 -0.50 3.87
N ILE A 22 12.19 -1.76 3.61
CA ILE A 22 12.74 -2.68 4.61
C ILE A 22 14.24 -2.44 4.76
N ALA A 23 14.70 -2.40 6.01
CA ALA A 23 16.12 -2.31 6.34
C ALA A 23 16.74 -3.72 6.24
N ILE A 24 17.23 -4.08 5.06
CA ILE A 24 17.88 -5.37 4.84
C ILE A 24 19.29 -5.32 5.47
N PRO A 25 19.63 -6.26 6.38
CA PRO A 25 20.96 -6.34 6.98
C PRO A 25 22.07 -6.33 5.93
N ASP A 26 23.24 -5.84 6.30
CA ASP A 26 24.46 -5.81 5.47
C ASP A 26 24.36 -4.97 4.18
N THR A 27 23.29 -4.18 4.01
CA THR A 27 23.20 -3.21 2.91
C THR A 27 23.59 -1.80 3.37
N VAL A 28 24.08 -0.98 2.42
CA VAL A 28 24.41 0.43 2.68
C VAL A 28 23.22 1.21 3.27
N MET A 29 22.01 0.81 2.91
CA MET A 29 20.79 1.49 3.35
C MET A 29 20.25 0.97 4.69
N ALA A 30 20.79 -0.13 5.24
CA ALA A 30 20.31 -0.71 6.49
C ALA A 30 20.34 0.29 7.66
N GLN A 31 21.41 1.10 7.74
CA GLN A 31 21.60 2.09 8.79
C GLN A 31 20.52 3.19 8.82
N ARG A 32 19.79 3.39 7.74
CA ARG A 32 18.71 4.38 7.68
C ARG A 32 17.40 3.87 8.30
N GLY A 33 17.38 2.60 8.75
CA GLY A 33 16.21 2.00 9.36
C GLY A 33 14.97 2.00 8.46
N MET A 34 13.82 1.92 9.07
CA MET A 34 12.51 1.90 8.42
C MET A 34 11.58 2.90 9.12
N ILE A 35 10.73 3.60 8.37
CA ILE A 35 9.72 4.48 8.97
C ILE A 35 8.63 3.64 9.67
N SER A 36 7.94 4.24 10.65
CA SER A 36 6.81 3.59 11.32
C SER A 36 5.60 3.44 10.38
N GLU A 37 4.69 2.52 10.71
CA GLU A 37 3.40 2.41 9.99
C GLU A 37 2.61 3.70 10.04
N LEU A 38 2.57 4.38 11.19
CA LEU A 38 1.90 5.66 11.33
C LEU A 38 2.48 6.71 10.36
N ARG A 39 3.79 6.75 10.20
CA ARG A 39 4.43 7.66 9.25
C ARG A 39 4.08 7.29 7.80
N MET A 40 4.04 6.01 7.49
CA MET A 40 3.61 5.53 6.18
C MET A 40 2.15 5.88 5.91
N ALA A 41 1.24 5.65 6.86
CA ALA A 41 -0.16 6.02 6.75
C ALA A 41 -0.35 7.54 6.53
N HIS A 42 0.44 8.37 7.21
CA HIS A 42 0.46 9.81 6.96
C HIS A 42 0.87 10.14 5.50
N ILE A 43 1.88 9.48 4.97
CA ILE A 43 2.31 9.67 3.58
C ILE A 43 1.22 9.22 2.60
N VAL A 44 0.56 8.10 2.87
CA VAL A 44 -0.59 7.61 2.09
C VAL A 44 -1.72 8.64 2.07
N GLY A 45 -2.08 9.23 3.21
CA GLY A 45 -3.09 10.28 3.31
C GLY A 45 -2.72 11.53 2.53
N VAL A 46 -1.49 12.00 2.66
CA VAL A 46 -0.99 13.15 1.88
C VAL A 46 -1.02 12.84 0.38
N THR A 47 -0.62 11.64 -0.02
CA THR A 47 -0.68 11.21 -1.42
C THR A 47 -2.12 11.25 -1.93
N ARG A 48 -3.08 10.72 -1.17
CA ARG A 48 -4.50 10.76 -1.54
C ARG A 48 -5.02 12.18 -1.74
N LEU A 49 -4.67 13.10 -0.85
CA LEU A 49 -5.11 14.50 -0.92
C LEU A 49 -4.42 15.30 -2.04
N ALA A 50 -3.19 14.95 -2.37
CA ALA A 50 -2.38 15.65 -3.36
C ALA A 50 -2.58 15.15 -4.80
N THR A 51 -3.16 13.94 -4.98
CA THR A 51 -3.40 13.39 -6.31
C THR A 51 -4.78 13.78 -6.85
N PRO A 52 -4.93 13.95 -8.20
CA PRO A 52 -6.21 14.25 -8.82
C PRO A 52 -7.29 13.20 -8.51
N HIS A 53 -8.55 13.60 -8.50
CA HIS A 53 -9.69 12.68 -8.31
C HIS A 53 -9.79 11.56 -9.34
N SER A 54 -9.17 11.74 -10.51
CA SER A 54 -9.05 10.70 -11.54
C SER A 54 -8.16 9.53 -11.13
N VAL A 55 -7.27 9.73 -10.15
CA VAL A 55 -6.43 8.66 -9.59
C VAL A 55 -7.24 7.91 -8.53
N LEU A 56 -7.96 6.87 -8.94
CA LEU A 56 -8.91 6.17 -8.07
C LEU A 56 -8.23 5.32 -6.99
N GLY A 57 -7.12 4.65 -7.34
CA GLY A 57 -6.38 3.79 -6.44
C GLY A 57 -5.37 4.55 -5.58
N ASN A 58 -5.33 4.23 -4.29
CA ASN A 58 -4.28 4.67 -3.38
C ASN A 58 -3.84 3.48 -2.54
N CYS A 59 -2.58 3.09 -2.64
CA CYS A 59 -2.12 1.84 -2.06
C CYS A 59 -1.14 2.02 -0.91
N THR A 60 -1.13 1.05 -0.03
CA THR A 60 0.06 0.70 0.74
C THR A 60 0.50 -0.70 0.37
N HIS A 61 1.77 -0.89 0.11
CA HIS A 61 2.31 -2.19 -0.28
C HIS A 61 2.25 -3.20 0.86
N GLU A 62 2.36 -2.71 2.09
CA GLU A 62 2.14 -3.50 3.29
C GLU A 62 0.69 -3.34 3.73
N PRO A 63 -0.15 -4.39 3.65
CA PRO A 63 -1.50 -4.33 4.19
C PRO A 63 -1.47 -4.04 5.69
N CYS A 64 -2.09 -2.95 6.10
CA CYS A 64 -2.23 -2.60 7.51
C CYS A 64 -3.43 -1.68 7.75
N THR A 65 -4.03 -1.78 8.93
CA THR A 65 -5.22 -0.99 9.32
C THR A 65 -4.94 0.51 9.29
N LEU A 66 -3.78 0.95 9.77
CA LEU A 66 -3.38 2.37 9.72
C LEU A 66 -3.29 2.89 8.29
N GLY A 67 -2.79 2.08 7.35
CA GLY A 67 -2.74 2.44 5.93
C GLY A 67 -4.14 2.60 5.33
N ALA A 68 -5.06 1.69 5.63
CA ALA A 68 -6.46 1.76 5.21
C ALA A 68 -7.14 3.02 5.79
N MET A 69 -6.99 3.28 7.08
CA MET A 69 -7.51 4.48 7.74
C MET A 69 -6.87 5.76 7.19
N GLY A 70 -5.61 5.70 6.76
CA GLY A 70 -4.90 6.78 6.09
C GLY A 70 -5.36 7.06 4.67
N GLY A 71 -6.29 6.26 4.13
CA GLY A 71 -6.87 6.46 2.80
C GLY A 71 -6.33 5.51 1.72
N ALA A 72 -5.62 4.44 2.09
CA ALA A 72 -5.33 3.35 1.16
C ALA A 72 -6.61 2.56 0.89
N ASN A 73 -6.95 2.39 -0.38
CA ASN A 73 -8.10 1.62 -0.85
C ASN A 73 -7.69 0.48 -1.80
N LEU A 74 -6.41 0.19 -1.87
CA LEU A 74 -5.82 -0.88 -2.66
C LEU A 74 -4.70 -1.55 -1.87
N PHE A 75 -4.79 -2.86 -1.69
CA PHE A 75 -3.76 -3.67 -1.07
C PHE A 75 -3.28 -4.77 -2.01
N TRP A 76 -2.06 -5.20 -1.79
CA TRP A 76 -1.45 -6.31 -2.50
C TRP A 76 -1.59 -7.58 -1.66
N ALA A 77 -2.36 -8.53 -2.15
CA ALA A 77 -2.43 -9.88 -1.60
C ALA A 77 -1.40 -10.74 -2.33
N GLU A 78 -0.19 -10.79 -1.82
CA GLU A 78 0.93 -11.41 -2.52
C GLU A 78 1.06 -12.92 -2.28
N VAL A 79 0.50 -13.43 -1.19
CA VAL A 79 0.54 -14.87 -0.89
C VAL A 79 -0.20 -15.65 -1.96
N GLY A 80 0.52 -16.58 -2.60
CA GLY A 80 0.00 -17.37 -3.70
C GLY A 80 0.10 -16.72 -5.08
N ALA A 81 0.53 -15.47 -5.16
CA ALA A 81 0.77 -14.80 -6.44
C ALA A 81 2.02 -15.33 -7.16
N ASN A 82 2.94 -15.91 -6.41
CA ASN A 82 4.18 -16.50 -6.87
C ASN A 82 4.33 -17.90 -6.26
N PRO A 83 4.76 -18.93 -6.98
CA PRO A 83 4.97 -20.28 -6.43
C PRO A 83 5.90 -20.36 -5.21
N ARG A 84 6.71 -19.35 -4.96
CA ARG A 84 7.56 -19.22 -3.76
C ARG A 84 6.87 -18.59 -2.58
N ASP A 85 5.77 -17.88 -2.78
CA ASP A 85 5.03 -17.15 -1.74
C ASP A 85 3.92 -18.06 -1.17
N VAL A 86 4.33 -19.15 -0.54
CA VAL A 86 3.41 -20.16 0.02
C VAL A 86 2.97 -19.85 1.45
N GLU A 87 3.62 -18.88 2.10
CA GLU A 87 3.35 -18.47 3.47
C GLU A 87 2.62 -17.13 3.53
N GLU A 88 1.90 -16.90 4.61
CA GLU A 88 1.14 -15.67 4.85
C GLU A 88 2.00 -14.40 4.93
N LYS A 89 3.31 -14.58 5.13
CA LYS A 89 4.31 -13.52 5.07
C LYS A 89 5.40 -13.92 4.10
N THR A 90 5.71 -13.04 3.15
CA THR A 90 6.94 -13.16 2.38
C THR A 90 8.15 -13.06 3.31
N GLU A 91 9.34 -13.48 2.87
CA GLU A 91 10.59 -13.39 3.64
C GLU A 91 10.83 -12.02 4.27
N GLU A 92 10.27 -10.98 3.68
CA GLU A 92 10.38 -9.60 4.13
C GLU A 92 9.16 -9.12 4.92
N GLY A 93 8.21 -9.99 5.21
CA GLY A 93 7.02 -9.66 6.03
C GLY A 93 6.03 -8.70 5.37
N ARG A 94 6.03 -8.61 4.04
CA ARG A 94 5.20 -7.67 3.29
C ARG A 94 3.94 -8.26 2.67
N GLY A 95 3.86 -9.56 2.55
CA GLY A 95 2.73 -10.21 1.92
C GLY A 95 1.57 -10.47 2.87
N GLY A 96 0.42 -10.74 2.32
CA GLY A 96 -0.76 -11.18 3.03
C GLY A 96 -1.70 -11.94 2.12
N THR A 97 -2.59 -12.74 2.71
CA THR A 97 -3.66 -13.41 1.97
C THR A 97 -4.76 -12.42 1.59
N VAL A 98 -5.58 -12.78 0.60
CA VAL A 98 -6.80 -12.02 0.27
C VAL A 98 -7.74 -11.92 1.48
N ALA A 99 -7.85 -12.99 2.29
CA ALA A 99 -8.66 -12.98 3.51
C ALA A 99 -8.13 -11.94 4.50
N HIS A 100 -6.84 -11.95 4.77
CA HIS A 100 -6.19 -10.98 5.65
C HIS A 100 -6.39 -9.52 5.18
N CYS A 101 -6.21 -9.24 3.89
CA CYS A 101 -6.48 -7.90 3.34
C CYS A 101 -7.94 -7.46 3.54
N LYS A 102 -8.90 -8.39 3.35
CA LYS A 102 -10.31 -8.11 3.60
C LYS A 102 -10.60 -7.81 5.07
N ASP A 103 -9.97 -8.52 5.99
CA ASP A 103 -10.15 -8.30 7.43
C ASP A 103 -9.59 -6.94 7.85
N ILE A 104 -8.45 -6.53 7.30
CA ILE A 104 -7.89 -5.19 7.52
C ILE A 104 -8.85 -4.10 7.05
N PHE A 105 -9.46 -4.24 5.86
CA PHE A 105 -10.43 -3.25 5.38
C PHE A 105 -11.67 -3.18 6.27
N ARG A 106 -12.20 -4.32 6.72
CA ARG A 106 -13.34 -4.35 7.67
C ARG A 106 -12.99 -3.69 8.99
N GLU A 107 -11.80 -3.98 9.54
CA GLU A 107 -11.33 -3.37 10.78
C GLU A 107 -11.16 -1.85 10.63
N ALA A 108 -10.79 -1.38 9.46
CA ALA A 108 -10.72 0.06 9.14
C ALA A 108 -12.09 0.70 8.83
N GLY A 109 -13.18 -0.08 8.86
CA GLY A 109 -14.55 0.41 8.57
C GLY A 109 -14.88 0.54 7.09
N TRP A 110 -14.17 -0.17 6.20
CA TRP A 110 -14.38 -0.14 4.76
C TRP A 110 -15.04 -1.42 4.24
N ASP A 111 -15.93 -1.25 3.27
CA ASP A 111 -16.42 -2.36 2.46
C ASP A 111 -15.44 -2.67 1.32
N VAL A 112 -15.29 -3.96 1.02
CA VAL A 112 -14.45 -4.42 -0.08
C VAL A 112 -15.24 -4.48 -1.36
N LEU A 113 -14.78 -3.79 -2.39
CA LEU A 113 -15.37 -3.84 -3.72
C LEU A 113 -15.30 -5.28 -4.28
N SER A 114 -16.42 -5.78 -4.77
CA SER A 114 -16.50 -7.03 -5.51
C SER A 114 -16.35 -6.75 -7.01
N GLY A 115 -15.41 -7.42 -7.65
CA GLY A 115 -15.14 -7.24 -9.08
C GLY A 115 -13.95 -6.33 -9.38
N PRO A 116 -13.79 -5.93 -10.65
CA PRO A 116 -12.67 -5.11 -11.09
C PRO A 116 -12.72 -3.69 -10.52
N SER A 117 -11.57 -3.04 -10.46
CA SER A 117 -11.50 -1.61 -10.13
C SER A 117 -12.33 -0.78 -11.12
N ARG A 118 -12.99 0.24 -10.60
CA ARG A 118 -13.73 1.22 -11.43
C ARG A 118 -12.84 1.94 -12.45
N PHE A 119 -11.53 1.91 -12.26
CA PHE A 119 -10.60 2.45 -13.26
C PHE A 119 -10.64 1.69 -14.59
N TYR A 120 -10.99 0.40 -14.54
CA TYR A 120 -11.08 -0.48 -15.73
C TYR A 120 -12.54 -0.82 -16.12
N ALA A 121 -13.51 -0.19 -15.49
CA ALA A 121 -14.94 -0.42 -15.76
C ALA A 121 -15.47 0.49 -16.86
#